data_5d515f1e9aae3aa5cbbc992680480d0c
#
_entry.id   5d515f1e9aae3aa5cbbc992680480d0c
#
_cell.length_a   1.000
_cell.length_b   1.000
_cell.length_c   1.000
_cell.angle_alpha   90.00
_cell.angle_beta   90.00
_cell.angle_gamma   90.00
#
_symmetry.space_group_name_H-M   'P 1'
#
loop_
_entity.id
_entity.type
_entity.pdbx_description
1 polymer ?
#
loop_
_entity_poly.entity_id
_entity_poly.type
_entity_poly.pdbx_seq_one_letter_code
_entity_poly.pdbx_strand_id
1 'polypeptide(L)'
;MKIIGDILTTTRDDLADDDGASVTYLIRKANISHVRISRILNNLVSQGLLEQKTSDGACRYRISDTGREFLQAYHSFSKFAENFGLVI
;
A
#
# COMPACT_ATOMS: atom_id res chain seq x y z
N MET A 1 9.53 -5.08 3.62
CA MET A 1 9.51 -3.86 2.79
C MET A 1 8.82 -4.07 1.45
N LYS A 2 9.11 -5.17 0.75
CA LYS A 2 8.47 -5.42 -0.56
C LYS A 2 6.94 -5.47 -0.47
N ILE A 3 6.41 -6.11 0.56
CA ILE A 3 4.96 -6.22 0.75
C ILE A 3 4.33 -4.85 0.93
N ILE A 4 4.95 -3.99 1.73
CA ILE A 4 4.47 -2.62 1.97
C ILE A 4 4.51 -1.83 0.66
N GLY A 5 5.60 -1.94 -0.09
CA GLY A 5 5.73 -1.29 -1.40
C GLY A 5 4.66 -1.77 -2.37
N ASP A 6 4.38 -3.06 -2.41
CA ASP A 6 3.35 -3.63 -3.27
C ASP A 6 1.96 -3.12 -2.90
N ILE A 7 1.66 -3.04 -1.61
CA ILE A 7 0.37 -2.53 -1.14
C ILE A 7 0.20 -1.05 -1.52
N LEU A 8 1.22 -0.24 -1.28
CA LEU A 8 1.17 1.18 -1.61
C LEU A 8 1.07 1.40 -3.13
N THR A 9 1.80 0.63 -3.93
CA THR A 9 1.73 0.69 -5.38
C THR A 9 0.34 0.34 -5.88
N THR A 10 -0.23 -0.74 -5.35
CA THR A 10 -1.58 -1.18 -5.72
C THR A 10 -2.61 -0.10 -5.37
N THR A 11 -2.48 0.50 -4.19
CA THR A 11 -3.38 1.56 -3.75
C THR A 11 -3.27 2.79 -4.64
N ARG A 12 -2.05 3.16 -5.03
CA ARG A 12 -1.81 4.29 -5.92
C ARG A 12 -2.39 4.04 -7.31
N ASP A 13 -2.23 2.83 -7.83
CA ASP A 13 -2.60 2.50 -9.21
C ASP A 13 -4.07 2.16 -9.36
N ASP A 14 -4.81 2.00 -8.27
CA ASP A 14 -6.25 1.73 -8.32
C ASP A 14 -7.00 3.04 -8.53
N LEU A 15 -7.07 3.47 -9.77
CA LEU A 15 -7.75 4.69 -10.18
C LEU A 15 -9.22 4.46 -10.57
N ALA A 16 -9.66 3.20 -10.56
CA ALA A 16 -11.01 2.86 -10.99
C ALA A 16 -12.07 3.28 -9.98
N ASP A 17 -11.66 3.55 -8.74
CA ASP A 17 -12.56 3.88 -7.64
C ASP A 17 -11.97 5.05 -6.86
N ASP A 18 -12.64 6.21 -6.91
CA ASP A 18 -12.22 7.42 -6.20
C ASP A 18 -12.24 7.24 -4.68
N ASP A 19 -13.01 6.26 -4.18
CA ASP A 19 -13.09 5.96 -2.75
C ASP A 19 -11.90 5.16 -2.24
N GLY A 20 -11.04 4.67 -3.13
CA GLY A 20 -9.87 3.91 -2.78
C GLY A 20 -10.05 2.40 -2.93
N ALA A 21 -9.01 1.65 -2.55
CA ALA A 21 -8.97 0.21 -2.71
C ALA A 21 -9.66 -0.52 -1.56
N SER A 22 -10.46 -1.54 -1.86
CA SER A 22 -11.06 -2.39 -0.84
C SER A 22 -10.05 -3.38 -0.29
N VAL A 23 -10.30 -3.89 0.92
CA VAL A 23 -9.45 -4.92 1.53
C VAL A 23 -9.39 -6.16 0.66
N THR A 24 -10.54 -6.58 0.10
CA THR A 24 -10.60 -7.74 -0.78
C THR A 24 -9.70 -7.58 -2.00
N TYR A 25 -9.72 -6.39 -2.61
CA TYR A 25 -8.86 -6.10 -3.74
C TYR A 25 -7.38 -6.19 -3.36
N LEU A 26 -7.02 -5.60 -2.22
CA LEU A 26 -5.63 -5.61 -1.75
C LEU A 26 -5.15 -7.02 -1.42
N ILE A 27 -6.00 -7.84 -0.79
CA ILE A 27 -5.68 -9.24 -0.51
C ILE A 27 -5.37 -9.99 -1.80
N ARG A 28 -6.20 -9.80 -2.81
CA ARG A 28 -6.06 -10.48 -4.08
C ARG A 28 -4.78 -10.08 -4.80
N LYS A 29 -4.47 -8.78 -4.80
CA LYS A 29 -3.29 -8.26 -5.51
C LYS A 29 -2.00 -8.55 -4.78
N ALA A 30 -1.98 -8.43 -3.46
CA ALA A 30 -0.79 -8.67 -2.66
C ALA A 30 -0.57 -10.15 -2.33
N ASN A 31 -1.60 -10.98 -2.51
CA ASN A 31 -1.55 -12.42 -2.23
C ASN A 31 -1.14 -12.71 -0.78
N ILE A 32 -1.81 -12.05 0.16
CA ILE A 32 -1.53 -12.19 1.60
C ILE A 32 -2.84 -12.54 2.32
N SER A 33 -2.73 -13.22 3.48
CA SER A 33 -3.91 -13.55 4.27
C SER A 33 -4.62 -12.30 4.79
N HIS A 34 -5.93 -12.42 5.05
CA HIS A 34 -6.74 -11.31 5.56
C HIS A 34 -6.21 -10.79 6.89
N VAL A 35 -5.82 -11.68 7.81
CA VAL A 35 -5.32 -11.28 9.12
C VAL A 35 -4.03 -10.47 8.99
N ARG A 36 -3.14 -10.93 8.12
CA ARG A 36 -1.85 -10.27 7.92
C ARG A 36 -2.01 -8.92 7.25
N ILE A 37 -2.84 -8.84 6.21
CA ILE A 37 -3.04 -7.58 5.49
C ILE A 37 -3.73 -6.54 6.36
N SER A 38 -4.69 -6.96 7.21
CA SER A 38 -5.36 -6.04 8.11
C SER A 38 -4.37 -5.40 9.09
N ARG A 39 -3.43 -6.18 9.61
CA ARG A 39 -2.40 -5.68 10.51
C ARG A 39 -1.49 -4.68 9.81
N ILE A 40 -1.09 -4.99 8.57
CA ILE A 40 -0.24 -4.10 7.78
C ILE A 40 -0.97 -2.81 7.45
N LEU A 41 -2.23 -2.89 7.03
CA LEU A 41 -3.03 -1.73 6.70
C LEU A 41 -3.23 -0.81 7.90
N ASN A 42 -3.53 -1.38 9.06
CA ASN A 42 -3.67 -0.60 10.28
C ASN A 42 -2.37 0.13 10.64
N ASN A 43 -1.24 -0.54 10.46
CA ASN A 43 0.06 0.07 10.70
C ASN A 43 0.32 1.22 9.72
N LEU A 44 0.03 1.03 8.44
CA LEU A 44 0.23 2.06 7.44
C LEU A 44 -0.66 3.28 7.69
N VAL A 45 -1.90 3.07 8.09
CA VAL A 45 -2.80 4.17 8.46
C VAL A 45 -2.26 4.90 9.69
N SER A 46 -1.79 4.16 10.69
CA SER A 46 -1.22 4.73 11.91
C SER A 46 0.01 5.58 11.60
N GLN A 47 0.80 5.19 10.61
CA GLN A 47 1.99 5.93 10.19
C GLN A 47 1.68 7.08 9.23
N GLY A 48 0.43 7.24 8.84
CA GLY A 48 0.02 8.32 7.93
C GLY A 48 0.34 8.06 6.47
N LEU A 49 0.67 6.81 6.10
CA LEU A 49 0.98 6.46 4.73
C LEU A 49 -0.25 6.09 3.91
N LEU A 50 -1.30 5.66 4.57
CA LEU A 50 -2.61 5.39 3.96
C LEU A 50 -3.68 6.15 4.71
N GLU A 51 -4.73 6.50 4.00
CA GLU A 51 -5.95 7.05 4.56
C GLU A 51 -7.04 5.98 4.51
N GLN A 52 -7.75 5.82 5.61
CA GLN A 52 -8.87 4.89 5.70
C GLN A 52 -10.17 5.67 5.59
N LYS A 53 -11.04 5.23 4.68
CA LYS A 53 -12.36 5.81 4.50
C LYS A 53 -13.41 4.73 4.65
N THR A 54 -14.41 4.98 5.47
CA THR A 54 -15.53 4.07 5.66
C THR A 54 -16.77 4.68 5.00
N SER A 55 -17.36 3.94 4.06
CA SER A 55 -18.55 4.37 3.34
C SER A 55 -19.46 3.17 3.17
N ASP A 56 -20.74 3.32 3.52
CA ASP A 56 -21.76 2.27 3.41
C ASP A 56 -21.32 0.94 4.05
N GLY A 57 -20.61 1.03 5.16
CA GLY A 57 -20.14 -0.16 5.89
C GLY A 57 -18.91 -0.82 5.30
N ALA A 58 -18.35 -0.28 4.24
CA ALA A 58 -17.14 -0.81 3.61
C ALA A 58 -15.94 0.08 3.93
N CYS A 59 -14.82 -0.55 4.29
CA CYS A 59 -13.54 0.15 4.49
C CYS A 59 -12.76 0.17 3.18
N ARG A 60 -12.30 1.35 2.83
CA ARG A 60 -11.43 1.54 1.67
C ARG A 60 -10.18 2.28 2.05
N TYR A 61 -9.11 2.03 1.33
CA TYR A 61 -7.79 2.57 1.64
C TYR A 61 -7.27 3.35 0.45
N ARG A 62 -6.74 4.53 0.75
CA ARG A 62 -6.22 5.44 -0.26
C ARG A 62 -4.84 5.89 0.15
N ILE A 63 -3.91 5.98 -0.81
CA ILE A 63 -2.56 6.45 -0.49
C ILE A 63 -2.60 7.94 -0.15
N SER A 64 -1.91 8.31 0.95
CA SER A 64 -1.76 9.70 1.34
C SER A 64 -0.61 10.35 0.57
N ASP A 65 -0.47 11.67 0.69
CA ASP A 65 0.68 12.37 0.10
C ASP A 65 1.99 11.87 0.70
N THR A 66 2.01 11.64 2.01
CA THR A 66 3.17 11.07 2.70
C THR A 66 3.45 9.66 2.19
N GLY A 67 2.40 8.87 1.93
CA GLY A 67 2.54 7.54 1.36
C GLY A 67 3.14 7.56 -0.04
N ARG A 68 2.76 8.54 -0.85
CA ARG A 68 3.34 8.70 -2.19
C ARG A 68 4.81 9.07 -2.12
N GLU A 69 5.19 9.94 -1.20
CA GLU A 69 6.59 10.30 -0.98
C GLU A 69 7.40 9.08 -0.53
N PHE A 70 6.85 8.30 0.39
CA PHE A 70 7.48 7.08 0.86
C PHE A 70 7.67 6.10 -0.29
N LEU A 71 6.66 5.91 -1.13
CA LEU A 71 6.72 4.99 -2.24
C LEU A 71 7.76 5.41 -3.26
N GLN A 72 7.85 6.71 -3.53
CA GLN A 72 8.86 7.25 -4.43
C GLN A 72 10.27 7.00 -3.90
N ALA A 73 10.48 7.24 -2.62
CA ALA A 73 11.77 6.96 -1.96
C ALA A 73 12.09 5.47 -1.98
N TYR A 74 11.09 4.63 -1.74
CA TYR A 74 11.25 3.18 -1.78
C TYR A 74 11.69 2.70 -3.17
N HIS A 75 11.05 3.20 -4.23
CA HIS A 75 11.41 2.83 -5.59
C HIS A 75 12.83 3.28 -5.94
N SER A 76 13.20 4.49 -5.55
CA SER A 76 14.56 5.00 -5.77
C SER A 76 15.60 4.17 -5.04
N PHE A 77 15.32 3.82 -3.78
CA PHE A 77 16.22 3.01 -2.98
C PHE A 77 16.31 1.59 -3.53
N SER A 78 15.20 1.00 -3.92
CA SER A 78 15.16 -0.33 -4.49
C SER A 78 15.98 -0.42 -5.77
N LYS A 79 15.84 0.59 -6.65
CA LYS A 79 16.62 0.65 -7.88
C LYS A 79 18.11 0.80 -7.59
N PHE A 80 18.45 1.64 -6.62
CA PHE A 80 19.84 1.81 -6.19
C PHE A 80 20.42 0.49 -5.66
N ALA A 81 19.65 -0.21 -4.83
CA ALA A 81 20.07 -1.49 -4.27
C ALA A 81 20.28 -2.55 -5.34
N GLU A 82 19.42 -2.58 -6.38
CA GLU A 82 19.57 -3.51 -7.48
C GLU A 82 20.90 -3.34 -8.21
N ASN A 83 21.40 -2.12 -8.32
CA ASN A 83 22.69 -1.85 -8.94
C ASN A 83 23.85 -2.50 -8.19
N PHE A 84 23.64 -2.85 -6.93
CA PHE A 84 24.62 -3.53 -6.10
C PHE A 84 24.29 -5.01 -5.91
N GLY A 85 23.33 -5.54 -6.67
CA GLY A 85 22.94 -6.94 -6.59
C GLY A 85 22.09 -7.28 -5.38
N LEU A 86 21.50 -6.27 -4.72
CA LEU A 86 20.66 -6.48 -3.55
C LEU A 86 19.19 -6.53 -3.97
N VAL A 87 18.42 -7.38 -3.27
CA VAL A 87 16.97 -7.48 -3.47
C VAL A 87 16.27 -7.03 -2.19
N ILE A 88 15.35 -6.11 -2.35
CA ILE A 88 14.58 -5.55 -1.23
C ILE A 88 13.12 -5.91 -1.37
#